data_27ee6decd7fd2a4f25f9facc24084faf
#
_entry.id   27ee6decd7fd2a4f25f9facc24084faf
#
_cell.length_a   1.000
_cell.length_b   1.000
_cell.length_c   1.000
_cell.angle_alpha   90.00
_cell.angle_beta   90.00
_cell.angle_gamma   90.00
#
_symmetry.space_group_name_H-M   'P 1'
#
loop_
_entity.id
_entity.type
_entity.pdbx_description
1 polymer ?
#
loop_
_entity_poly.entity_id
_entity_poly.type
_entity_poly.pdbx_seq_one_letter_code
_entity_poly.pdbx_strand_id
1 'polypeptide(L)'
;MKKPVFKDELLAKVKTHLYIKELKASVKENEKKLRKFLEAVPVGIGVLDASGKPCYFNHKALQLFGKDIAPNTTSEQLSESYKAYRSETNQLYPSEKLPVVRALQGESTSVDDIEIHQSDKTIPIEVWGTPIFDEHNNIAYAIAAFQDITERKRAEKERIRMTDELAKLNAAYERFVPRKFLALLDKKSVLDVQLGDQVEKEITLLFCDIREFTSISEEMTPQDNFNFINAYLSRMEPIITQHHGMIDKYIGDSIMALFPTRVDDAVQAAINLLKRLSEYNLTRGRPKRPIIKIGIGLNSGLLMLGTVGGKNRMDGTVISDAVNLASRVEGLTKIYGVSLLITEYTYAKLSKPLEYHIRVIDAVKVKGKSQEVTIYEIFDADQPEIITLKEQTLSHFKEGFVLYHCDEFNDARPFFEKVLQVNKNDKVAQIYLKRCKYFQKYGVSDDWENIEALLRIL
;
A
#
# COMPACT_ATOMS: atom_id res chain seq x y z
N MET A 1 76.04 -21.40 -79.49
CA MET A 1 75.02 -20.44 -79.93
C MET A 1 74.15 -20.06 -78.70
N LYS A 2 74.30 -18.89 -78.14
CA LYS A 2 73.38 -18.35 -77.10
C LYS A 2 72.15 -17.83 -77.86
N LYS A 3 70.96 -18.38 -77.49
CA LYS A 3 69.68 -17.84 -78.00
C LYS A 3 69.50 -16.34 -77.60
N PRO A 4 69.13 -15.47 -78.56
CA PRO A 4 68.85 -14.14 -78.17
C PRO A 4 67.61 -14.12 -77.23
N VAL A 5 67.80 -13.57 -76.01
CA VAL A 5 66.72 -13.31 -75.13
C VAL A 5 66.00 -12.09 -75.71
N PHE A 6 64.73 -12.27 -76.13
CA PHE A 6 63.91 -11.18 -76.60
C PHE A 6 63.73 -10.17 -75.48
N LYS A 7 64.21 -8.98 -75.66
CA LYS A 7 64.25 -7.81 -74.73
C LYS A 7 62.81 -7.54 -74.18
N ASP A 8 61.82 -7.73 -75.04
CA ASP A 8 60.41 -7.50 -74.69
C ASP A 8 59.83 -8.60 -73.78
N GLU A 9 60.27 -9.82 -73.96
CA GLU A 9 59.83 -10.93 -73.04
C GLU A 9 60.46 -10.78 -71.66
N LEU A 10 61.69 -10.36 -71.54
CA LEU A 10 62.34 -10.06 -70.30
C LEU A 10 61.72 -8.86 -69.62
N LEU A 11 61.38 -7.81 -70.32
CA LEU A 11 60.67 -6.62 -69.81
C LEU A 11 59.25 -7.00 -69.31
N ALA A 12 58.51 -7.83 -70.03
CA ALA A 12 57.20 -8.30 -69.61
C ALA A 12 57.30 -9.11 -68.34
N LYS A 13 58.25 -10.04 -68.21
CA LYS A 13 58.46 -10.87 -66.97
C LYS A 13 58.88 -9.96 -65.77
N VAL A 14 59.72 -8.99 -65.97
CA VAL A 14 60.11 -8.08 -64.88
C VAL A 14 58.94 -7.17 -64.47
N LYS A 15 58.13 -6.66 -65.38
CA LYS A 15 56.91 -5.92 -65.05
C LYS A 15 55.91 -6.73 -64.31
N THR A 16 55.66 -7.98 -64.74
CA THR A 16 54.75 -8.90 -64.01
C THR A 16 55.26 -9.22 -62.61
N HIS A 17 56.59 -9.44 -62.46
CA HIS A 17 57.19 -9.70 -61.15
C HIS A 17 57.10 -8.49 -60.19
N LEU A 18 57.33 -7.29 -60.71
CA LEU A 18 57.17 -6.04 -59.96
C LEU A 18 55.70 -5.82 -59.55
N TYR A 19 54.74 -6.06 -60.43
CA TYR A 19 53.33 -5.94 -60.17
C TYR A 19 52.87 -6.95 -59.11
N ILE A 20 53.30 -8.22 -59.19
CA ILE A 20 53.02 -9.22 -58.17
C ILE A 20 53.60 -8.85 -56.82
N LYS A 21 54.83 -8.26 -56.81
CA LYS A 21 55.47 -7.78 -55.56
C LYS A 21 54.72 -6.60 -54.95
N GLU A 22 54.26 -5.66 -55.73
CA GLU A 22 53.44 -4.52 -55.30
C GLU A 22 52.07 -4.99 -54.79
N LEU A 23 51.43 -5.94 -55.48
CA LEU A 23 50.14 -6.53 -55.04
C LEU A 23 50.29 -7.25 -53.68
N LYS A 24 51.35 -8.07 -53.55
CA LYS A 24 51.66 -8.77 -52.28
C LYS A 24 51.95 -7.76 -51.14
N ALA A 25 52.64 -6.65 -51.43
CA ALA A 25 52.90 -5.62 -50.45
C ALA A 25 51.60 -4.92 -50.02
N SER A 26 50.73 -4.57 -50.95
CA SER A 26 49.41 -3.97 -50.70
C SER A 26 48.48 -4.87 -49.88
N VAL A 27 48.41 -6.15 -50.25
CA VAL A 27 47.64 -7.15 -49.50
C VAL A 27 48.14 -7.24 -48.06
N LYS A 28 49.45 -7.35 -47.84
CA LYS A 28 50.05 -7.41 -46.51
C LYS A 28 49.85 -6.12 -45.70
N GLU A 29 49.82 -4.99 -46.33
CA GLU A 29 49.52 -3.70 -45.68
C GLU A 29 48.04 -3.61 -45.26
N ASN A 30 47.13 -4.01 -46.14
CA ASN A 30 45.70 -4.06 -45.83
C ASN A 30 45.38 -5.09 -44.72
N GLU A 31 46.00 -6.23 -44.71
CA GLU A 31 45.89 -7.22 -43.65
C GLU A 31 46.34 -6.66 -42.29
N LYS A 32 47.48 -5.94 -42.28
CA LYS A 32 47.94 -5.26 -41.06
C LYS A 32 46.99 -4.14 -40.60
N LYS A 33 46.39 -3.41 -41.51
CA LYS A 33 45.41 -2.36 -41.17
C LYS A 33 44.15 -2.99 -40.56
N LEU A 34 43.58 -4.02 -41.18
CA LEU A 34 42.42 -4.75 -40.66
C LEU A 34 42.70 -5.32 -39.28
N ARG A 35 43.84 -5.94 -39.07
CA ARG A 35 44.22 -6.50 -37.77
C ARG A 35 44.32 -5.39 -36.71
N LYS A 36 44.90 -4.21 -37.01
CA LYS A 36 44.93 -3.08 -36.10
C LYS A 36 43.53 -2.55 -35.75
N PHE A 37 42.60 -2.55 -36.69
CA PHE A 37 41.23 -2.13 -36.44
C PHE A 37 40.54 -3.12 -35.48
N LEU A 38 40.65 -4.42 -35.68
CA LEU A 38 40.09 -5.44 -34.82
C LEU A 38 40.69 -5.42 -33.43
N GLU A 39 42.00 -5.12 -33.28
CA GLU A 39 42.67 -4.98 -31.97
C GLU A 39 42.25 -3.69 -31.22
N ALA A 40 41.85 -2.64 -31.93
CA ALA A 40 41.44 -1.35 -31.35
C ALA A 40 39.97 -1.35 -30.86
N VAL A 41 39.18 -2.34 -31.24
CA VAL A 41 37.76 -2.44 -30.83
C VAL A 41 37.67 -2.76 -29.33
N PRO A 42 36.84 -2.03 -28.54
CA PRO A 42 36.77 -2.18 -27.06
C PRO A 42 36.01 -3.42 -26.62
N VAL A 43 35.57 -4.28 -27.56
CA VAL A 43 34.92 -5.59 -27.27
C VAL A 43 35.82 -6.74 -27.70
N GLY A 44 35.67 -7.88 -27.06
CA GLY A 44 36.34 -9.10 -27.48
C GLY A 44 35.77 -9.57 -28.80
N ILE A 45 36.65 -9.95 -29.75
CA ILE A 45 36.27 -10.52 -31.05
C ILE A 45 36.92 -11.88 -31.19
N GLY A 46 36.09 -12.88 -31.55
CA GLY A 46 36.52 -14.22 -31.88
C GLY A 46 36.00 -14.63 -33.26
N VAL A 47 36.80 -15.37 -34.04
CA VAL A 47 36.42 -15.87 -35.34
C VAL A 47 36.66 -17.37 -35.37
N LEU A 48 35.67 -18.14 -35.79
CA LEU A 48 35.76 -19.57 -36.10
C LEU A 48 35.73 -19.75 -37.63
N ASP A 49 36.49 -20.70 -38.15
CA ASP A 49 36.35 -21.13 -39.53
C ASP A 49 35.07 -22.00 -39.72
N ALA A 50 34.78 -22.37 -40.99
CA ALA A 50 33.62 -23.18 -41.32
C ALA A 50 33.62 -24.56 -40.64
N SER A 51 34.77 -25.09 -40.18
CA SER A 51 34.88 -26.33 -39.42
C SER A 51 34.63 -26.12 -37.90
N GLY A 52 34.40 -24.89 -37.44
CA GLY A 52 34.18 -24.55 -36.03
C GLY A 52 35.48 -24.42 -35.23
N LYS A 53 36.64 -24.32 -35.87
CA LYS A 53 37.93 -24.13 -35.20
C LYS A 53 38.22 -22.64 -35.00
N PRO A 54 38.68 -22.20 -33.80
CA PRO A 54 39.10 -20.83 -33.57
C PRO A 54 40.30 -20.46 -34.44
N CYS A 55 40.18 -19.39 -35.25
CA CYS A 55 41.23 -18.92 -36.12
C CYS A 55 41.76 -17.51 -35.74
N TYR A 56 40.98 -16.73 -35.01
CA TYR A 56 41.39 -15.44 -34.52
C TYR A 56 40.69 -15.02 -33.24
N PHE A 57 41.43 -14.41 -32.30
CA PHE A 57 40.91 -13.65 -31.20
C PHE A 57 41.69 -12.36 -31.09
N ASN A 58 41.01 -11.22 -30.84
CA ASN A 58 41.69 -9.98 -30.52
C ASN A 58 42.15 -9.98 -29.05
N HIS A 59 43.00 -9.04 -28.70
CA HIS A 59 43.55 -8.93 -27.36
C HIS A 59 42.48 -8.86 -26.25
N LYS A 60 41.36 -8.16 -26.55
CA LYS A 60 40.25 -8.02 -25.61
C LYS A 60 39.53 -9.33 -25.33
N ALA A 61 39.34 -10.20 -26.32
CA ALA A 61 38.79 -11.53 -26.13
C ALA A 61 39.72 -12.41 -25.29
N LEU A 62 41.03 -12.36 -25.53
CA LEU A 62 42.03 -13.10 -24.73
C LEU A 62 42.01 -12.64 -23.26
N GLN A 63 41.85 -11.36 -23.00
CA GLN A 63 41.70 -10.84 -21.64
C GLN A 63 40.41 -11.33 -20.95
N LEU A 64 39.30 -11.39 -21.68
CA LEU A 64 38.02 -11.88 -21.13
C LEU A 64 38.06 -13.40 -20.83
N PHE A 65 38.70 -14.18 -21.66
CA PHE A 65 38.83 -15.61 -21.43
C PHE A 65 39.96 -15.98 -20.47
N GLY A 66 40.93 -15.11 -20.25
CA GLY A 66 42.10 -15.34 -19.40
C GLY A 66 43.07 -16.38 -19.91
N LYS A 67 43.02 -16.70 -21.21
CA LYS A 67 43.91 -17.64 -21.89
C LYS A 67 43.98 -17.40 -23.40
N ASP A 68 45.03 -17.99 -24.01
CA ASP A 68 45.26 -17.91 -25.44
C ASP A 68 44.28 -18.79 -26.22
N ILE A 69 44.32 -18.64 -27.56
CA ILE A 69 43.56 -19.43 -28.50
C ILE A 69 43.93 -20.91 -28.31
N ALA A 70 42.95 -21.79 -28.18
CA ALA A 70 43.10 -23.24 -28.19
C ALA A 70 42.83 -23.77 -29.58
N PRO A 71 43.83 -23.91 -30.45
CA PRO A 71 43.64 -24.16 -31.91
C PRO A 71 43.04 -25.54 -32.24
N ASN A 72 43.06 -26.46 -31.29
CA ASN A 72 42.50 -27.84 -31.47
C ASN A 72 41.12 -28.00 -30.77
N THR A 73 40.52 -26.94 -30.32
CA THR A 73 39.18 -26.98 -29.68
C THR A 73 38.10 -27.09 -30.74
N THR A 74 37.22 -28.08 -30.61
CA THR A 74 36.02 -28.19 -31.46
C THR A 74 34.87 -27.28 -30.95
N SER A 75 33.90 -27.01 -31.83
CA SER A 75 32.72 -26.23 -31.46
C SER A 75 31.98 -26.77 -30.22
N GLU A 76 31.97 -28.12 -30.04
CA GLU A 76 31.34 -28.78 -28.90
C GLU A 76 32.09 -28.56 -27.58
N GLN A 77 33.39 -28.28 -27.63
CA GLN A 77 34.26 -28.12 -26.48
C GLN A 77 34.48 -26.65 -26.07
N LEU A 78 33.87 -25.69 -26.78
CA LEU A 78 34.10 -24.25 -26.55
C LEU A 78 33.70 -23.84 -25.12
N SER A 79 32.55 -24.25 -24.64
CA SER A 79 32.09 -23.89 -23.30
C SER A 79 33.03 -24.40 -22.20
N GLU A 80 33.51 -25.62 -22.31
CA GLU A 80 34.47 -26.19 -21.35
C GLU A 80 35.85 -25.52 -21.48
N SER A 81 36.32 -25.37 -22.71
CA SER A 81 37.63 -24.78 -23.00
C SER A 81 37.73 -23.33 -22.52
N TYR A 82 36.69 -22.52 -22.67
CA TYR A 82 36.66 -21.14 -22.24
C TYR A 82 35.94 -20.93 -20.93
N LYS A 83 35.55 -22.00 -20.20
CA LYS A 83 34.87 -21.95 -18.90
C LYS A 83 33.65 -21.05 -18.94
N ALA A 84 32.83 -21.22 -19.98
CA ALA A 84 31.58 -20.53 -20.15
C ALA A 84 30.47 -21.22 -19.38
N TYR A 85 29.89 -20.55 -18.41
CA TYR A 85 28.81 -21.09 -17.58
C TYR A 85 27.55 -20.27 -17.79
N ARG A 86 26.41 -20.84 -17.49
CA ARG A 86 25.14 -20.14 -17.47
C ARG A 86 25.06 -19.29 -16.20
N SER A 87 24.75 -18.02 -16.33
CA SER A 87 24.64 -17.08 -15.23
C SER A 87 23.81 -17.64 -14.07
N GLU A 88 24.32 -17.45 -12.84
CA GLU A 88 23.67 -17.83 -11.58
C GLU A 88 23.43 -19.34 -11.37
N THR A 89 23.87 -20.23 -12.28
CA THR A 89 23.57 -21.68 -12.16
C THR A 89 24.78 -22.58 -11.91
N ASN A 90 25.98 -22.09 -12.14
CA ASN A 90 27.22 -22.87 -12.10
C ASN A 90 27.23 -24.12 -13.05
N GLN A 91 26.34 -24.14 -14.07
CA GLN A 91 26.28 -25.18 -15.10
C GLN A 91 27.01 -24.68 -16.34
N LEU A 92 27.78 -25.58 -16.99
CA LEU A 92 28.40 -25.25 -18.26
C LEU A 92 27.32 -24.80 -19.26
N TYR A 93 27.61 -23.76 -20.00
CA TYR A 93 26.70 -23.27 -21.03
C TYR A 93 26.64 -24.30 -22.16
N PRO A 94 25.47 -24.73 -22.66
CA PRO A 94 25.36 -25.70 -23.74
C PRO A 94 26.06 -25.17 -24.99
N SER A 95 27.09 -25.85 -25.49
CA SER A 95 27.92 -25.39 -26.60
C SER A 95 27.12 -25.14 -27.87
N GLU A 96 26.09 -25.95 -28.12
CA GLU A 96 25.17 -25.80 -29.26
C GLU A 96 24.33 -24.53 -29.19
N LYS A 97 24.19 -23.94 -28.00
CA LYS A 97 23.46 -22.65 -27.79
C LYS A 97 24.35 -21.41 -27.82
N LEU A 98 25.67 -21.59 -27.88
CA LEU A 98 26.58 -20.46 -28.02
C LEU A 98 26.29 -19.70 -29.33
N PRO A 99 26.19 -18.35 -29.28
CA PRO A 99 25.89 -17.58 -30.49
C PRO A 99 26.85 -17.81 -31.66
N VAL A 100 28.14 -18.07 -31.39
CA VAL A 100 29.12 -18.36 -32.41
C VAL A 100 28.89 -19.74 -33.07
N VAL A 101 28.42 -20.74 -32.32
CA VAL A 101 28.09 -22.07 -32.84
C VAL A 101 26.79 -21.99 -33.64
N ARG A 102 25.81 -21.24 -33.22
CA ARG A 102 24.58 -20.99 -34.00
C ARG A 102 24.88 -20.19 -35.27
N ALA A 103 25.88 -19.32 -35.24
CA ALA A 103 26.35 -18.63 -36.46
C ALA A 103 26.93 -19.62 -37.51
N LEU A 104 27.57 -20.75 -37.10
CA LEU A 104 27.95 -21.79 -38.00
C LEU A 104 26.77 -22.57 -38.64
N GLN A 105 25.56 -22.37 -38.10
CA GLN A 105 24.31 -22.88 -38.65
C GLN A 105 23.54 -21.86 -39.47
N GLY A 106 24.13 -20.66 -39.65
CA GLY A 106 23.55 -19.55 -40.42
C GLY A 106 22.68 -18.59 -39.60
N GLU A 107 22.63 -18.73 -38.28
CA GLU A 107 21.79 -17.89 -37.41
C GLU A 107 22.59 -16.74 -36.77
N SER A 108 22.09 -15.52 -36.86
CA SER A 108 22.60 -14.40 -36.07
C SER A 108 21.83 -14.30 -34.74
N THR A 109 22.54 -14.44 -33.61
CA THR A 109 21.92 -14.43 -32.28
C THR A 109 22.77 -13.71 -31.26
N SER A 110 22.11 -13.29 -30.14
CA SER A 110 22.80 -12.75 -28.98
C SER A 110 22.24 -13.33 -27.68
N VAL A 111 23.08 -13.40 -26.66
CA VAL A 111 22.72 -13.81 -25.30
C VAL A 111 23.52 -12.99 -24.28
N ASP A 112 22.97 -12.75 -23.08
CA ASP A 112 23.61 -12.03 -21.97
C ASP A 112 23.56 -12.82 -20.65
N ASP A 113 23.32 -14.14 -20.78
CA ASP A 113 23.23 -15.09 -19.67
C ASP A 113 24.47 -16.01 -19.56
N ILE A 114 25.61 -15.55 -20.07
CA ILE A 114 26.90 -16.29 -20.01
C ILE A 114 27.83 -15.63 -19.01
N GLU A 115 28.52 -16.44 -18.22
CA GLU A 115 29.59 -16.06 -17.31
C GLU A 115 30.87 -16.80 -17.64
N ILE A 116 31.99 -16.08 -17.74
CA ILE A 116 33.32 -16.69 -17.89
C ILE A 116 33.97 -16.79 -16.51
N HIS A 117 34.27 -18.02 -16.11
CA HIS A 117 34.92 -18.30 -14.83
C HIS A 117 36.45 -18.30 -15.02
N GLN A 118 37.09 -17.20 -14.65
CA GLN A 118 38.56 -17.16 -14.52
C GLN A 118 38.99 -17.68 -13.12
N SER A 119 40.28 -17.81 -12.87
CA SER A 119 40.81 -18.38 -11.62
C SER A 119 40.43 -17.52 -10.40
N ASP A 120 40.31 -16.22 -10.55
CA ASP A 120 40.15 -15.22 -9.49
C ASP A 120 38.83 -14.44 -9.59
N LYS A 121 38.10 -14.54 -10.68
CA LYS A 121 36.89 -13.77 -10.94
C LYS A 121 35.94 -14.44 -11.90
N THR A 122 34.67 -14.07 -11.80
CA THR A 122 33.59 -14.42 -12.73
C THR A 122 33.18 -13.17 -13.47
N ILE A 123 33.17 -13.23 -14.81
CA ILE A 123 32.87 -12.10 -15.69
C ILE A 123 31.58 -12.42 -16.46
N PRO A 124 30.46 -11.76 -16.18
CA PRO A 124 29.28 -11.86 -17.02
C PRO A 124 29.56 -11.17 -18.35
N ILE A 125 29.22 -11.86 -19.45
CA ILE A 125 29.42 -11.35 -20.79
C ILE A 125 28.13 -11.37 -21.59
N GLU A 126 27.99 -10.40 -22.48
CA GLU A 126 27.04 -10.45 -23.58
C GLU A 126 27.78 -10.88 -24.84
N VAL A 127 27.20 -11.82 -25.57
CA VAL A 127 27.81 -12.47 -26.74
C VAL A 127 26.88 -12.31 -27.93
N TRP A 128 27.42 -11.82 -29.03
CA TRP A 128 26.75 -11.80 -30.35
C TRP A 128 27.47 -12.75 -31.29
N GLY A 129 26.73 -13.56 -32.04
CA GLY A 129 27.26 -14.43 -33.06
C GLY A 129 26.64 -14.09 -34.43
N THR A 130 27.47 -14.00 -35.46
CA THR A 130 27.05 -13.65 -36.82
C THR A 130 27.80 -14.50 -37.84
N PRO A 131 27.11 -15.14 -38.82
CA PRO A 131 27.74 -15.87 -39.89
C PRO A 131 28.36 -14.92 -40.95
N ILE A 132 29.47 -15.34 -41.56
CA ILE A 132 30.05 -14.73 -42.76
C ILE A 132 29.97 -15.74 -43.88
N PHE A 133 29.35 -15.31 -45.00
CA PHE A 133 29.17 -16.14 -46.18
C PHE A 133 30.25 -15.86 -47.24
N ASP A 134 30.61 -16.89 -48.00
CA ASP A 134 31.45 -16.78 -49.19
C ASP A 134 30.64 -16.30 -50.43
N GLU A 135 31.32 -16.16 -51.58
CA GLU A 135 30.69 -15.76 -52.85
C GLU A 135 29.65 -16.78 -53.35
N HIS A 136 29.62 -17.99 -52.81
CA HIS A 136 28.70 -19.08 -53.14
C HIS A 136 27.58 -19.28 -52.13
N ASN A 137 27.46 -18.30 -51.19
CA ASN A 137 26.48 -18.33 -50.10
C ASN A 137 26.67 -19.51 -49.10
N ASN A 138 27.89 -20.07 -49.03
CA ASN A 138 28.24 -21.00 -47.96
C ASN A 138 28.85 -20.24 -46.78
N ILE A 139 28.73 -20.80 -45.57
CA ILE A 139 29.33 -20.20 -44.36
C ILE A 139 30.85 -20.37 -44.44
N ALA A 140 31.56 -19.27 -44.57
CA ALA A 140 33.04 -19.21 -44.57
C ALA A 140 33.58 -19.09 -43.12
N TYR A 141 32.96 -18.25 -42.32
CA TYR A 141 33.36 -18.00 -40.93
C TYR A 141 32.14 -17.68 -40.06
N ALA A 142 32.32 -17.85 -38.74
CA ALA A 142 31.43 -17.30 -37.72
C ALA A 142 32.20 -16.31 -36.86
N ILE A 143 31.67 -15.11 -36.70
CA ILE A 143 32.24 -14.10 -35.83
C ILE A 143 31.41 -14.03 -34.52
N ALA A 144 32.10 -13.96 -33.39
CA ALA A 144 31.50 -13.62 -32.11
C ALA A 144 32.10 -12.30 -31.57
N ALA A 145 31.24 -11.43 -31.08
CA ALA A 145 31.64 -10.30 -30.27
C ALA A 145 31.28 -10.56 -28.79
N PHE A 146 32.19 -10.19 -27.88
CA PHE A 146 32.05 -10.43 -26.43
C PHE A 146 32.20 -9.13 -25.67
N GLN A 147 31.22 -8.77 -24.88
CA GLN A 147 31.28 -7.57 -24.04
C GLN A 147 31.18 -7.95 -22.56
N ASP A 148 32.10 -7.43 -21.75
CA ASP A 148 31.97 -7.47 -20.29
C ASP A 148 30.81 -6.58 -19.87
N ILE A 149 29.82 -7.17 -19.21
CA ILE A 149 28.62 -6.48 -18.73
C ILE A 149 28.56 -6.41 -17.20
N THR A 150 29.73 -6.57 -16.54
CA THR A 150 29.81 -6.56 -15.06
C THR A 150 29.24 -5.26 -14.47
N GLU A 151 29.63 -4.12 -15.01
CA GLU A 151 29.15 -2.82 -14.54
C GLU A 151 27.65 -2.64 -14.81
N ARG A 152 27.18 -3.06 -16.00
CA ARG A 152 25.76 -3.02 -16.35
C ARG A 152 24.93 -3.88 -15.38
N LYS A 153 25.32 -5.12 -15.13
CA LYS A 153 24.63 -6.04 -14.21
C LYS A 153 24.67 -5.53 -12.75
N ARG A 154 25.77 -4.94 -12.33
CA ARG A 154 25.88 -4.31 -10.99
C ARG A 154 24.93 -3.13 -10.84
N ALA A 155 24.94 -2.22 -11.78
CA ALA A 155 24.06 -1.04 -11.77
C ALA A 155 22.57 -1.42 -11.82
N GLU A 156 22.23 -2.44 -12.61
CA GLU A 156 20.87 -2.99 -12.68
C GLU A 156 20.42 -3.60 -11.34
N LYS A 157 21.29 -4.42 -10.73
CA LYS A 157 21.02 -5.04 -9.42
C LYS A 157 20.86 -4.00 -8.31
N GLU A 158 21.67 -2.96 -8.32
CA GLU A 158 21.58 -1.85 -7.38
C GLU A 158 20.31 -1.02 -7.59
N ARG A 159 19.93 -0.75 -8.85
CA ARG A 159 18.67 -0.07 -9.17
C ARG A 159 17.45 -0.84 -8.67
N ILE A 160 17.41 -2.17 -8.89
CA ILE A 160 16.32 -3.03 -8.39
C ILE A 160 16.26 -2.98 -6.87
N ARG A 161 17.40 -3.09 -6.19
CA ARG A 161 17.49 -3.00 -4.73
C ARG A 161 16.98 -1.66 -4.20
N MET A 162 17.44 -0.54 -4.78
CA MET A 162 16.98 0.79 -4.39
C MET A 162 15.48 0.97 -4.60
N THR A 163 14.94 0.44 -5.70
CA THR A 163 13.50 0.51 -5.97
C THR A 163 12.70 -0.27 -4.93
N ASP A 164 13.16 -1.46 -4.55
CA ASP A 164 12.52 -2.27 -3.51
C ASP A 164 12.60 -1.60 -2.12
N GLU A 165 13.75 -1.03 -1.77
CA GLU A 165 13.93 -0.26 -0.52
C GLU A 165 13.01 0.97 -0.47
N LEU A 166 12.89 1.71 -1.57
CA LEU A 166 11.97 2.85 -1.69
C LEU A 166 10.51 2.41 -1.57
N ALA A 167 10.12 1.30 -2.18
CA ALA A 167 8.77 0.76 -2.06
C ALA A 167 8.43 0.38 -0.61
N LYS A 168 9.37 -0.28 0.09
CA LYS A 168 9.22 -0.63 1.52
C LYS A 168 9.12 0.62 2.40
N LEU A 169 9.95 1.61 2.14
CA LEU A 169 9.94 2.87 2.88
C LEU A 169 8.61 3.61 2.68
N ASN A 170 8.13 3.70 1.43
CA ASN A 170 6.85 4.31 1.12
C ASN A 170 5.67 3.60 1.80
N ALA A 171 5.64 2.26 1.78
CA ALA A 171 4.64 1.47 2.48
C ALA A 171 4.68 1.67 4.02
N ALA A 172 5.86 1.93 4.59
CA ALA A 172 5.99 2.26 6.01
C ALA A 172 5.44 3.66 6.31
N TYR A 173 5.71 4.66 5.47
CA TYR A 173 5.16 6.02 5.63
C TYR A 173 3.63 6.06 5.52
N GLU A 174 3.01 5.25 4.65
CA GLU A 174 1.56 5.19 4.49
C GLU A 174 0.80 4.77 5.77
N ARG A 175 1.47 4.12 6.71
CA ARG A 175 0.90 3.80 8.04
C ARG A 175 0.77 5.03 8.93
N PHE A 176 1.55 6.10 8.69
CA PHE A 176 1.50 7.34 9.46
C PHE A 176 0.72 8.43 8.73
N VAL A 177 0.75 8.43 7.40
CA VAL A 177 0.00 9.39 6.57
C VAL A 177 -0.84 8.60 5.56
N PRO A 178 -2.12 8.32 5.86
CA PRO A 178 -2.98 7.54 4.99
C PRO A 178 -3.16 8.21 3.61
N ARG A 179 -3.08 7.44 2.53
CA ARG A 179 -3.33 7.94 1.15
C ARG A 179 -4.69 8.61 1.01
N LYS A 180 -5.71 8.12 1.72
CA LYS A 180 -7.05 8.73 1.72
C LYS A 180 -7.03 10.16 2.23
N PHE A 181 -6.17 10.48 3.22
CA PHE A 181 -6.01 11.85 3.71
C PHE A 181 -5.42 12.76 2.62
N LEU A 182 -4.39 12.29 1.89
CA LEU A 182 -3.81 13.02 0.77
C LEU A 182 -4.83 13.25 -0.34
N ALA A 183 -5.62 12.23 -0.67
CA ALA A 183 -6.69 12.35 -1.67
C ALA A 183 -7.78 13.36 -1.27
N LEU A 184 -8.10 13.46 0.03
CA LEU A 184 -9.04 14.45 0.53
C LEU A 184 -8.49 15.89 0.42
N LEU A 185 -7.17 16.08 0.52
CA LEU A 185 -6.47 17.36 0.30
C LEU A 185 -6.20 17.65 -1.18
N ASP A 186 -6.65 16.79 -2.10
CA ASP A 186 -6.37 16.85 -3.55
C ASP A 186 -4.85 16.82 -3.86
N LYS A 187 -4.06 16.09 -3.03
CA LYS A 187 -2.63 15.89 -3.19
C LYS A 187 -2.33 14.48 -3.71
N LYS A 188 -1.38 14.37 -4.64
CA LYS A 188 -0.96 13.07 -5.22
C LYS A 188 0.09 12.36 -4.36
N SER A 189 0.91 13.13 -3.65
CA SER A 189 2.03 12.64 -2.84
C SER A 189 2.17 13.43 -1.56
N VAL A 190 2.77 12.84 -0.54
CA VAL A 190 3.16 13.56 0.68
C VAL A 190 4.16 14.69 0.39
N LEU A 191 4.91 14.59 -0.69
CA LEU A 191 5.85 15.63 -1.15
C LEU A 191 5.15 16.91 -1.62
N ASP A 192 3.88 16.81 -2.01
CA ASP A 192 3.07 17.95 -2.49
C ASP A 192 2.40 18.70 -1.34
N VAL A 193 2.46 18.15 -0.11
CA VAL A 193 1.79 18.70 1.08
C VAL A 193 2.61 19.83 1.66
N GLN A 194 1.96 20.97 1.88
CA GLN A 194 2.56 22.15 2.51
C GLN A 194 1.84 22.49 3.81
N LEU A 195 2.55 23.18 4.71
CA LEU A 195 1.95 23.68 5.94
C LEU A 195 0.86 24.70 5.61
N GLY A 196 -0.34 24.48 6.15
CA GLY A 196 -1.50 25.33 5.89
C GLY A 196 -2.35 24.90 4.70
N ASP A 197 -2.00 23.81 4.00
CA ASP A 197 -2.93 23.19 3.04
C ASP A 197 -4.23 22.83 3.74
N GLN A 198 -5.36 23.23 3.16
CA GLN A 198 -6.67 23.00 3.75
C GLN A 198 -7.75 22.83 2.69
N VAL A 199 -8.80 22.09 3.04
CA VAL A 199 -9.99 21.90 2.22
C VAL A 199 -11.21 21.79 3.12
N GLU A 200 -12.31 22.44 2.73
CA GLU A 200 -13.58 22.26 3.40
C GLU A 200 -14.37 21.14 2.72
N LYS A 201 -14.78 20.15 3.52
CA LYS A 201 -15.57 19.01 3.03
C LYS A 201 -16.66 18.64 4.04
N GLU A 202 -17.78 18.18 3.53
CA GLU A 202 -18.82 17.58 4.34
C GLU A 202 -18.48 16.12 4.60
N ILE A 203 -18.27 15.76 5.87
CA ILE A 203 -17.79 14.43 6.27
C ILE A 203 -18.59 13.95 7.47
N THR A 204 -18.84 12.65 7.56
CA THR A 204 -19.36 12.03 8.79
C THR A 204 -18.20 11.58 9.67
N LEU A 205 -18.25 12.04 10.91
CA LEU A 205 -17.29 11.72 11.97
C LEU A 205 -17.81 10.59 12.83
N LEU A 206 -16.92 9.67 13.17
CA LEU A 206 -17.15 8.59 14.12
C LEU A 206 -16.16 8.73 15.27
N PHE A 207 -16.69 8.84 16.49
CA PHE A 207 -15.92 8.61 17.71
C PHE A 207 -16.36 7.30 18.34
N CYS A 208 -15.39 6.49 18.76
CA CYS A 208 -15.62 5.21 19.41
C CYS A 208 -14.69 5.09 20.61
N ASP A 209 -15.20 4.84 21.79
CA ASP A 209 -14.44 4.77 23.04
C ASP A 209 -14.75 3.51 23.83
N ILE A 210 -13.76 2.97 24.56
CA ILE A 210 -13.94 1.78 25.41
C ILE A 210 -14.53 2.22 26.75
N ARG A 211 -15.62 1.60 27.12
CA ARG A 211 -16.27 1.87 28.42
C ARG A 211 -15.37 1.45 29.58
N GLU A 212 -15.21 2.38 30.55
CA GLU A 212 -14.48 2.12 31.79
C GLU A 212 -13.02 1.68 31.53
N PHE A 213 -12.42 2.14 30.41
CA PHE A 213 -11.05 1.78 30.04
C PHE A 213 -10.03 2.11 31.15
N THR A 214 -10.16 3.26 31.81
CA THR A 214 -9.28 3.65 32.93
C THR A 214 -9.25 2.56 34.00
N SER A 215 -10.40 2.08 34.46
CA SER A 215 -10.48 1.03 35.48
C SER A 215 -9.92 -0.31 34.96
N ILE A 216 -10.14 -0.62 33.68
CA ILE A 216 -9.59 -1.84 33.05
C ILE A 216 -8.06 -1.76 32.94
N SER A 217 -7.52 -0.59 32.62
CA SER A 217 -6.09 -0.37 32.41
C SER A 217 -5.28 -0.31 33.72
N GLU A 218 -5.89 0.17 34.82
CA GLU A 218 -5.27 0.21 36.15
C GLU A 218 -4.87 -1.17 36.67
N GLU A 219 -5.57 -2.22 36.26
CA GLU A 219 -5.28 -3.60 36.62
C GLU A 219 -4.20 -4.26 35.73
N MET A 220 -3.70 -3.56 34.71
CA MET A 220 -2.75 -4.09 33.72
C MET A 220 -1.34 -3.55 33.90
N THR A 221 -0.34 -4.36 33.52
CA THR A 221 1.01 -3.82 33.29
C THR A 221 1.01 -2.91 32.05
N PRO A 222 1.94 -1.94 31.94
CA PRO A 222 2.05 -1.12 30.74
C PRO A 222 2.13 -1.95 29.44
N GLN A 223 2.86 -3.05 29.46
CA GLN A 223 3.01 -3.95 28.29
C GLN A 223 1.69 -4.64 27.95
N ASP A 224 0.94 -5.12 28.96
CA ASP A 224 -0.35 -5.78 28.75
C ASP A 224 -1.38 -4.79 28.22
N ASN A 225 -1.34 -3.55 28.69
CA ASN A 225 -2.21 -2.48 28.21
C ASN A 225 -1.95 -2.17 26.73
N PHE A 226 -0.67 -2.03 26.31
CA PHE A 226 -0.33 -1.88 24.89
C PHE A 226 -0.80 -3.08 24.06
N ASN A 227 -0.58 -4.29 24.53
CA ASN A 227 -1.02 -5.50 23.84
C ASN A 227 -2.56 -5.57 23.73
N PHE A 228 -3.26 -5.15 24.78
CA PHE A 228 -4.73 -5.10 24.80
C PHE A 228 -5.26 -4.08 23.78
N ILE A 229 -4.75 -2.84 23.80
CA ILE A 229 -5.17 -1.79 22.86
C ILE A 229 -4.90 -2.23 21.41
N ASN A 230 -3.69 -2.71 21.11
CA ASN A 230 -3.34 -3.17 19.77
C ASN A 230 -4.21 -4.34 19.31
N ALA A 231 -4.52 -5.28 20.19
CA ALA A 231 -5.41 -6.40 19.90
C ALA A 231 -6.87 -5.96 19.63
N TYR A 232 -7.33 -4.91 20.28
CA TYR A 232 -8.62 -4.28 20.02
C TYR A 232 -8.60 -3.51 18.69
N LEU A 233 -7.68 -2.57 18.51
CA LEU A 233 -7.61 -1.71 17.34
C LEU A 233 -7.43 -2.50 16.04
N SER A 234 -6.59 -3.54 16.04
CA SER A 234 -6.38 -4.41 14.87
C SER A 234 -7.63 -5.16 14.39
N ARG A 235 -8.67 -5.25 15.24
CA ARG A 235 -9.97 -5.83 14.88
C ARG A 235 -10.98 -4.81 14.42
N MET A 236 -10.83 -3.55 14.87
CA MET A 236 -11.77 -2.46 14.56
C MET A 236 -11.40 -1.76 13.24
N GLU A 237 -10.11 -1.53 13.01
CA GLU A 237 -9.60 -0.84 11.82
C GLU A 237 -10.10 -1.42 10.48
N PRO A 238 -10.07 -2.75 10.25
CA PRO A 238 -10.52 -3.31 8.97
C PRO A 238 -11.99 -3.01 8.66
N ILE A 239 -12.84 -2.92 9.68
CA ILE A 239 -14.27 -2.62 9.53
C ILE A 239 -14.47 -1.20 9.03
N ILE A 240 -13.78 -0.24 9.63
CA ILE A 240 -13.82 1.17 9.21
C ILE A 240 -13.37 1.30 7.76
N THR A 241 -12.28 0.62 7.39
CA THR A 241 -11.72 0.67 6.03
C THR A 241 -12.62 -0.01 5.01
N GLN A 242 -13.24 -1.14 5.34
CA GLN A 242 -14.20 -1.86 4.48
C GLN A 242 -15.45 -1.04 4.16
N HIS A 243 -15.87 -0.18 5.09
CA HIS A 243 -16.97 0.77 4.90
C HIS A 243 -16.49 2.14 4.39
N HIS A 244 -15.41 2.18 3.62
CA HIS A 244 -14.87 3.40 2.99
C HIS A 244 -14.41 4.49 3.96
N GLY A 245 -14.44 4.24 5.27
CA GLY A 245 -13.89 5.13 6.29
C GLY A 245 -12.36 5.16 6.28
N MET A 246 -11.81 6.12 6.98
CA MET A 246 -10.38 6.20 7.32
C MET A 246 -10.26 6.60 8.79
N ILE A 247 -9.26 6.06 9.46
CA ILE A 247 -8.91 6.50 10.81
C ILE A 247 -8.08 7.76 10.69
N ASP A 248 -8.52 8.81 11.38
CA ASP A 248 -7.78 10.06 11.49
C ASP A 248 -6.68 9.90 12.55
N LYS A 249 -7.07 9.50 13.74
CA LYS A 249 -6.12 9.23 14.83
C LYS A 249 -6.73 8.33 15.92
N TYR A 250 -5.84 7.80 16.73
CA TYR A 250 -6.17 7.15 17.99
C TYR A 250 -5.88 8.14 19.14
N ILE A 251 -6.82 8.26 20.08
CA ILE A 251 -6.70 9.13 21.24
C ILE A 251 -6.83 8.24 22.48
N GLY A 252 -5.70 7.71 22.94
CA GLY A 252 -5.72 6.64 23.96
C GLY A 252 -6.35 5.37 23.42
N ASP A 253 -7.49 4.99 23.99
CA ASP A 253 -8.33 3.86 23.56
C ASP A 253 -9.44 4.27 22.57
N SER A 254 -9.61 5.57 22.35
CA SER A 254 -10.61 6.10 21.44
C SER A 254 -10.15 6.07 20.00
N ILE A 255 -11.07 5.76 19.08
CA ILE A 255 -10.88 5.82 17.63
C ILE A 255 -11.64 7.05 17.10
N MET A 256 -10.94 7.92 16.38
CA MET A 256 -11.55 8.95 15.56
C MET A 256 -11.45 8.56 14.09
N ALA A 257 -12.59 8.41 13.43
CA ALA A 257 -12.64 8.02 12.02
C ALA A 257 -13.51 8.98 11.19
N LEU A 258 -13.15 9.10 9.91
CA LEU A 258 -13.76 9.98 8.92
C LEU A 258 -14.40 9.15 7.81
N PHE A 259 -15.63 9.49 7.43
CA PHE A 259 -16.37 8.89 6.33
C PHE A 259 -16.74 9.98 5.32
N PRO A 260 -15.91 10.18 4.28
CA PRO A 260 -16.07 11.29 3.34
C PRO A 260 -17.09 11.04 2.24
N THR A 261 -17.66 9.83 2.14
CA THR A 261 -18.52 9.41 1.04
C THR A 261 -20.00 9.45 1.45
N ARG A 262 -20.47 8.43 2.11
CA ARG A 262 -21.88 8.25 2.46
C ARG A 262 -22.06 8.14 3.97
N VAL A 263 -23.11 8.74 4.47
CA VAL A 263 -23.48 8.65 5.89
C VAL A 263 -23.81 7.20 6.28
N ASP A 264 -24.49 6.47 5.37
CA ASP A 264 -24.81 5.05 5.57
C ASP A 264 -23.56 4.20 5.81
N ASP A 265 -22.42 4.51 5.16
CA ASP A 265 -21.18 3.79 5.36
C ASP A 265 -20.69 3.94 6.82
N ALA A 266 -20.81 5.13 7.41
CA ALA A 266 -20.46 5.38 8.81
C ALA A 266 -21.38 4.61 9.78
N VAL A 267 -22.68 4.60 9.51
CA VAL A 267 -23.66 3.88 10.33
C VAL A 267 -23.44 2.37 10.24
N GLN A 268 -23.24 1.83 9.04
CA GLN A 268 -22.95 0.41 8.86
C GLN A 268 -21.61 0.01 9.51
N ALA A 269 -20.60 0.86 9.40
CA ALA A 269 -19.34 0.65 10.12
C ALA A 269 -19.57 0.57 11.63
N ALA A 270 -20.33 1.51 12.21
CA ALA A 270 -20.63 1.55 13.65
C ALA A 270 -21.38 0.27 14.11
N ILE A 271 -22.40 -0.16 13.37
CA ILE A 271 -23.14 -1.40 13.64
C ILE A 271 -22.19 -2.61 13.62
N ASN A 272 -21.34 -2.69 12.59
CA ASN A 272 -20.42 -3.82 12.42
C ASN A 272 -19.26 -3.80 13.44
N LEU A 273 -18.83 -2.62 13.92
CA LEU A 273 -17.90 -2.50 15.05
C LEU A 273 -18.48 -3.14 16.32
N LEU A 274 -19.73 -2.83 16.64
CA LEU A 274 -20.44 -3.40 17.80
C LEU A 274 -20.62 -4.93 17.67
N LYS A 275 -21.03 -5.41 16.49
CA LYS A 275 -21.16 -6.85 16.21
C LYS A 275 -19.81 -7.56 16.33
N ARG A 276 -18.74 -6.99 15.75
CA ARG A 276 -17.40 -7.56 15.84
C ARG A 276 -16.86 -7.59 17.26
N LEU A 277 -17.16 -6.57 18.05
CA LEU A 277 -16.80 -6.55 19.47
C LEU A 277 -17.52 -7.65 20.26
N SER A 278 -18.80 -7.88 19.96
CA SER A 278 -19.56 -8.97 20.56
C SER A 278 -18.94 -10.33 20.27
N GLU A 279 -18.58 -10.60 18.99
CA GLU A 279 -17.84 -11.80 18.58
C GLU A 279 -16.47 -11.92 19.30
N TYR A 280 -15.75 -10.82 19.39
CA TYR A 280 -14.46 -10.80 20.08
C TYR A 280 -14.60 -11.13 21.56
N ASN A 281 -15.60 -10.60 22.22
CA ASN A 281 -15.89 -10.92 23.62
C ASN A 281 -16.15 -12.42 23.83
N LEU A 282 -16.86 -13.10 22.91
CA LEU A 282 -17.07 -14.54 22.95
C LEU A 282 -15.77 -15.33 22.82
N THR A 283 -14.83 -14.87 21.98
CA THR A 283 -13.56 -15.56 21.75
C THR A 283 -12.51 -15.28 22.82
N ARG A 284 -12.67 -14.24 23.63
CA ARG A 284 -11.75 -13.91 24.74
C ARG A 284 -11.73 -14.92 25.88
N GLY A 285 -12.68 -15.80 25.96
CA GLY A 285 -12.84 -17.10 26.62
C GLY A 285 -12.05 -17.47 27.90
N ARG A 286 -11.48 -16.51 28.65
CA ARG A 286 -10.87 -16.74 29.95
C ARG A 286 -11.77 -16.19 31.06
N PRO A 287 -12.09 -16.96 32.10
CA PRO A 287 -13.07 -16.60 33.12
C PRO A 287 -12.82 -15.30 33.91
N LYS A 288 -11.66 -14.67 33.73
CA LYS A 288 -11.23 -13.46 34.47
C LYS A 288 -11.07 -12.20 33.62
N ARG A 289 -11.39 -12.22 32.32
CA ARG A 289 -11.25 -11.01 31.50
C ARG A 289 -12.60 -10.28 31.42
N PRO A 290 -12.64 -8.97 31.73
CA PRO A 290 -13.89 -8.21 31.65
C PRO A 290 -14.40 -8.15 30.21
N ILE A 291 -15.74 -8.15 30.05
CA ILE A 291 -16.41 -7.92 28.77
C ILE A 291 -16.13 -6.48 28.36
N ILE A 292 -15.58 -6.30 27.15
CA ILE A 292 -15.35 -4.97 26.59
C ILE A 292 -16.67 -4.44 26.05
N LYS A 293 -17.00 -3.20 26.37
CA LYS A 293 -18.11 -2.44 25.80
C LYS A 293 -17.56 -1.17 25.19
N ILE A 294 -18.17 -0.68 24.10
CA ILE A 294 -17.81 0.58 23.47
C ILE A 294 -19.04 1.48 23.36
N GLY A 295 -18.80 2.79 23.35
CA GLY A 295 -19.73 3.81 22.94
C GLY A 295 -19.33 4.35 21.56
N ILE A 296 -20.31 4.62 20.70
CA ILE A 296 -20.08 5.19 19.39
C ILE A 296 -20.96 6.41 19.19
N GLY A 297 -20.37 7.54 18.79
CA GLY A 297 -21.07 8.77 18.43
C GLY A 297 -20.78 9.14 16.99
N LEU A 298 -21.84 9.40 16.20
CA LEU A 298 -21.73 9.87 14.82
C LEU A 298 -22.30 11.29 14.69
N ASN A 299 -21.56 12.12 13.96
CA ASN A 299 -22.02 13.44 13.55
C ASN A 299 -21.57 13.77 12.13
N SER A 300 -22.46 14.35 11.33
CA SER A 300 -22.17 14.75 9.95
C SER A 300 -22.19 16.27 9.85
N GLY A 301 -21.20 16.86 9.18
CA GLY A 301 -21.13 18.31 9.00
C GLY A 301 -19.95 18.75 8.16
N LEU A 302 -19.88 20.05 7.92
CA LEU A 302 -18.74 20.69 7.27
C LEU A 302 -17.56 20.72 8.23
N LEU A 303 -16.40 20.31 7.74
CA LEU A 303 -15.15 20.41 8.47
C LEU A 303 -14.02 20.88 7.57
N MET A 304 -13.09 21.58 8.20
CA MET A 304 -11.82 21.94 7.59
C MET A 304 -10.83 20.81 7.84
N LEU A 305 -10.42 20.15 6.75
CA LEU A 305 -9.36 19.13 6.75
C LEU A 305 -8.10 19.81 6.26
N GLY A 306 -6.98 19.66 6.97
CA GLY A 306 -5.77 20.36 6.59
C GLY A 306 -4.54 19.95 7.38
N THR A 307 -3.44 20.65 7.12
CA THR A 307 -2.16 20.45 7.78
C THR A 307 -1.90 21.60 8.76
N VAL A 308 -1.59 21.24 10.00
CA VAL A 308 -1.27 22.19 11.09
C VAL A 308 0.09 21.84 11.69
N GLY A 309 0.76 22.81 12.26
CA GLY A 309 2.01 22.59 12.99
C GLY A 309 3.09 23.61 12.67
N GLY A 310 4.34 23.18 12.73
CA GLY A 310 5.52 24.00 12.49
C GLY A 310 6.43 23.39 11.42
N LYS A 311 7.55 24.06 11.14
CA LYS A 311 8.51 23.63 10.11
C LYS A 311 9.08 22.21 10.31
N ASN A 312 9.21 21.78 11.56
CA ASN A 312 9.82 20.48 11.90
C ASN A 312 8.79 19.39 12.19
N ARG A 313 7.51 19.73 12.32
CA ARG A 313 6.43 18.79 12.55
C ARG A 313 5.12 19.34 12.00
N MET A 314 4.50 18.57 11.14
CA MET A 314 3.16 18.81 10.61
C MET A 314 2.27 17.62 10.96
N ASP A 315 1.05 17.91 11.38
CA ASP A 315 0.02 16.90 11.58
C ASP A 315 -1.13 17.17 10.62
N GLY A 316 -1.61 16.12 9.95
CA GLY A 316 -2.89 16.15 9.25
C GLY A 316 -4.02 16.09 10.28
N THR A 317 -4.97 17.01 10.21
CA THR A 317 -6.07 17.04 11.18
C THR A 317 -7.34 17.64 10.59
N VAL A 318 -8.44 17.42 11.30
CA VAL A 318 -9.72 18.07 11.03
C VAL A 318 -10.08 19.04 12.14
N ILE A 319 -10.55 20.22 11.76
CA ILE A 319 -10.95 21.28 12.68
C ILE A 319 -12.39 21.68 12.35
N SER A 320 -13.29 21.53 13.30
CA SER A 320 -14.68 21.99 13.20
C SER A 320 -15.40 21.78 14.53
N ASP A 321 -16.47 22.55 14.75
CA ASP A 321 -17.45 22.28 15.80
C ASP A 321 -18.11 20.89 15.65
N ALA A 322 -18.20 20.39 14.41
CA ALA A 322 -18.75 19.07 14.14
C ALA A 322 -17.91 17.94 14.77
N VAL A 323 -16.58 18.10 14.90
CA VAL A 323 -15.68 17.18 15.59
C VAL A 323 -16.01 17.12 17.08
N ASN A 324 -16.12 18.29 17.71
CA ASN A 324 -16.46 18.41 19.11
C ASN A 324 -17.85 17.83 19.42
N LEU A 325 -18.81 18.04 18.51
CA LEU A 325 -20.15 17.48 18.65
C LEU A 325 -20.15 15.96 18.61
N ALA A 326 -19.44 15.35 17.63
CA ALA A 326 -19.33 13.90 17.51
C ALA A 326 -18.73 13.25 18.77
N SER A 327 -17.66 13.82 19.32
CA SER A 327 -17.04 13.36 20.56
C SER A 327 -17.99 13.45 21.76
N ARG A 328 -18.78 14.55 21.87
CA ARG A 328 -19.76 14.69 22.94
C ARG A 328 -20.91 13.70 22.82
N VAL A 329 -21.40 13.46 21.60
CA VAL A 329 -22.45 12.46 21.32
C VAL A 329 -21.96 11.06 21.69
N GLU A 330 -20.68 10.74 21.47
CA GLU A 330 -20.11 9.50 21.99
C GLU A 330 -20.22 9.46 23.51
N GLY A 331 -19.78 10.50 24.24
CA GLY A 331 -19.86 10.54 25.69
C GLY A 331 -21.29 10.38 26.25
N LEU A 332 -22.31 10.90 25.53
CA LEU A 332 -23.73 10.72 25.90
C LEU A 332 -24.18 9.28 25.88
N THR A 333 -23.55 8.42 25.08
CA THR A 333 -23.84 6.98 25.04
C THR A 333 -23.70 6.34 26.43
N LYS A 334 -22.74 6.82 27.25
CA LYS A 334 -22.55 6.35 28.64
C LYS A 334 -23.71 6.76 29.54
N ILE A 335 -24.19 7.98 29.38
CA ILE A 335 -25.27 8.56 30.19
C ILE A 335 -26.57 7.83 29.93
N TYR A 336 -26.94 7.70 28.65
CA TYR A 336 -28.19 7.02 28.25
C TYR A 336 -28.09 5.49 28.28
N GLY A 337 -26.89 4.93 28.46
CA GLY A 337 -26.68 3.49 28.52
C GLY A 337 -26.91 2.77 27.18
N VAL A 338 -26.67 3.46 26.09
CA VAL A 338 -26.82 2.98 24.69
C VAL A 338 -25.46 2.87 24.01
N SER A 339 -25.35 2.03 22.98
CA SER A 339 -24.05 1.77 22.33
C SER A 339 -23.76 2.69 21.16
N LEU A 340 -24.77 3.17 20.43
CA LEU A 340 -24.60 3.98 19.22
C LEU A 340 -25.60 5.13 19.22
N LEU A 341 -25.09 6.35 19.17
CA LEU A 341 -25.83 7.59 19.00
C LEU A 341 -25.42 8.30 17.71
N ILE A 342 -26.43 8.88 17.06
CA ILE A 342 -26.24 9.76 15.89
C ILE A 342 -26.96 11.08 16.13
N THR A 343 -26.47 12.16 15.54
CA THR A 343 -27.14 13.46 15.54
C THR A 343 -28.23 13.56 14.48
N GLU A 344 -29.12 14.55 14.61
CA GLU A 344 -30.10 14.91 13.58
C GLU A 344 -29.43 15.22 12.23
N TYR A 345 -28.24 15.81 12.22
CA TYR A 345 -27.48 16.10 11.01
C TYR A 345 -27.07 14.82 10.27
N THR A 346 -26.75 13.76 11.02
CA THR A 346 -26.47 12.43 10.48
C THR A 346 -27.76 11.75 10.04
N TYR A 347 -28.80 11.80 10.88
CA TYR A 347 -30.11 11.21 10.59
C TYR A 347 -30.72 11.76 9.31
N ALA A 348 -30.69 13.07 9.10
CA ALA A 348 -31.27 13.75 7.93
C ALA A 348 -30.59 13.34 6.61
N LYS A 349 -29.39 12.77 6.65
CA LYS A 349 -28.62 12.36 5.47
C LYS A 349 -28.61 10.85 5.22
N LEU A 350 -29.31 10.06 6.04
CA LEU A 350 -29.47 8.64 5.80
C LEU A 350 -30.26 8.42 4.52
N SER A 351 -29.78 7.55 3.66
CA SER A 351 -30.45 7.23 2.39
C SER A 351 -31.77 6.51 2.62
N LYS A 352 -31.82 5.65 3.64
CA LYS A 352 -32.97 4.79 3.95
C LYS A 352 -33.12 4.62 5.46
N PRO A 353 -33.58 5.66 6.17
CA PRO A 353 -33.67 5.60 7.63
C PRO A 353 -34.61 4.50 8.14
N LEU A 354 -35.61 4.08 7.33
CA LEU A 354 -36.55 3.02 7.69
C LEU A 354 -35.96 1.60 7.68
N GLU A 355 -34.77 1.43 7.09
CA GLU A 355 -34.05 0.13 7.12
C GLU A 355 -33.29 -0.08 8.44
N TYR A 356 -33.24 0.92 9.32
CA TYR A 356 -32.57 0.87 10.61
C TYR A 356 -33.57 0.90 11.77
N HIS A 357 -33.24 0.24 12.85
CA HIS A 357 -33.97 0.34 14.11
C HIS A 357 -33.51 1.61 14.84
N ILE A 358 -34.28 2.69 14.69
CA ILE A 358 -33.94 4.03 15.21
C ILE A 358 -35.01 4.52 16.17
N ARG A 359 -34.58 5.10 17.29
CA ARG A 359 -35.46 5.90 18.16
C ARG A 359 -34.80 7.21 18.57
N VAL A 360 -35.62 8.24 18.74
CA VAL A 360 -35.19 9.51 19.35
C VAL A 360 -34.80 9.27 20.81
N ILE A 361 -33.71 9.91 21.25
CA ILE A 361 -33.23 9.77 22.65
C ILE A 361 -33.44 11.05 23.43
N ASP A 362 -32.99 12.18 22.92
CA ASP A 362 -33.14 13.48 23.59
C ASP A 362 -32.87 14.63 22.63
N ALA A 363 -33.25 15.84 23.01
CA ALA A 363 -32.79 17.09 22.44
C ALA A 363 -31.84 17.72 23.45
N VAL A 364 -30.57 17.85 23.12
CA VAL A 364 -29.52 18.22 24.06
C VAL A 364 -28.84 19.52 23.68
N LYS A 365 -28.74 20.44 24.64
CA LYS A 365 -27.96 21.65 24.49
C LYS A 365 -26.49 21.34 24.70
N VAL A 366 -25.72 21.41 23.61
CA VAL A 366 -24.30 21.06 23.66
C VAL A 366 -23.50 22.30 24.06
N LYS A 367 -22.61 22.18 25.06
CA LYS A 367 -21.77 23.26 25.56
C LYS A 367 -21.10 24.03 24.41
N GLY A 368 -21.33 25.34 24.31
CA GLY A 368 -20.80 26.21 23.26
C GLY A 368 -21.70 26.37 22.03
N LYS A 369 -22.87 25.71 21.97
CA LYS A 369 -23.92 25.98 20.97
C LYS A 369 -25.15 26.59 21.64
N SER A 370 -25.77 27.56 20.98
CA SER A 370 -27.03 28.15 21.42
C SER A 370 -28.26 27.30 21.06
N GLN A 371 -28.10 26.37 20.10
CA GLN A 371 -29.17 25.53 19.61
C GLN A 371 -29.06 24.13 20.19
N GLU A 372 -30.21 23.53 20.47
CA GLU A 372 -30.32 22.12 20.81
C GLU A 372 -30.05 21.21 19.60
N VAL A 373 -29.53 20.03 19.84
CA VAL A 373 -29.27 19.02 18.83
C VAL A 373 -30.02 17.76 19.23
N THR A 374 -30.91 17.30 18.34
CA THR A 374 -31.61 16.04 18.56
C THR A 374 -30.67 14.85 18.31
N ILE A 375 -30.67 13.91 19.23
CA ILE A 375 -29.88 12.68 19.15
C ILE A 375 -30.79 11.46 19.05
N TYR A 376 -30.32 10.50 18.25
CA TYR A 376 -31.05 9.25 17.99
C TYR A 376 -30.17 8.05 18.32
N GLU A 377 -30.75 7.03 18.87
CA GLU A 377 -30.11 5.72 19.03
C GLU A 377 -30.36 4.87 17.78
N ILE A 378 -29.32 4.18 17.31
CA ILE A 378 -29.43 3.05 16.36
C ILE A 378 -29.10 1.79 17.14
N PHE A 379 -30.05 0.82 17.17
CA PHE A 379 -29.92 -0.38 18.02
C PHE A 379 -29.88 -1.70 17.23
N ASP A 380 -29.52 -1.65 15.94
CA ASP A 380 -29.36 -2.83 15.05
C ASP A 380 -28.25 -3.80 15.47
N ALA A 381 -27.36 -3.38 16.35
CA ALA A 381 -26.31 -4.21 16.91
C ALA A 381 -26.64 -4.80 18.28
N ASP A 382 -27.82 -4.49 18.84
CA ASP A 382 -28.27 -5.08 20.08
C ASP A 382 -28.62 -6.57 19.91
N GLN A 383 -28.75 -7.28 21.01
CA GLN A 383 -29.24 -8.68 20.98
C GLN A 383 -30.69 -8.73 20.48
N PRO A 384 -31.06 -9.73 19.71
CA PRO A 384 -32.42 -9.84 19.11
C PRO A 384 -33.57 -9.64 20.13
N GLU A 385 -33.39 -10.13 21.33
CA GLU A 385 -34.38 -9.99 22.41
C GLU A 385 -34.55 -8.52 22.84
N ILE A 386 -33.44 -7.76 22.87
CA ILE A 386 -33.45 -6.33 23.24
C ILE A 386 -34.08 -5.52 22.11
N ILE A 387 -33.76 -5.84 20.85
CA ILE A 387 -34.37 -5.21 19.68
C ILE A 387 -35.90 -5.38 19.77
N THR A 388 -36.37 -6.60 19.94
CA THR A 388 -37.82 -6.91 20.06
C THR A 388 -38.48 -6.11 21.17
N LEU A 389 -37.87 -6.03 22.35
CA LEU A 389 -38.42 -5.29 23.48
C LEU A 389 -38.50 -3.78 23.20
N LYS A 390 -37.46 -3.21 22.53
CA LYS A 390 -37.45 -1.79 22.13
C LYS A 390 -38.51 -1.50 21.09
N GLU A 391 -38.71 -2.38 20.09
CA GLU A 391 -39.74 -2.24 19.08
C GLU A 391 -41.16 -2.28 19.68
N GLN A 392 -41.44 -3.24 20.55
CA GLN A 392 -42.72 -3.36 21.23
C GLN A 392 -43.09 -2.13 22.05
N THR A 393 -42.09 -1.41 22.56
CA THR A 393 -42.28 -0.24 23.42
C THR A 393 -42.14 1.10 22.69
N LEU A 394 -41.77 1.06 21.39
CA LEU A 394 -41.38 2.28 20.61
C LEU A 394 -42.49 3.35 20.55
N SER A 395 -43.77 2.91 20.39
CA SER A 395 -44.91 3.85 20.35
C SER A 395 -45.10 4.54 21.71
N HIS A 396 -45.08 3.80 22.77
CA HIS A 396 -45.20 4.36 24.13
C HIS A 396 -44.04 5.28 24.46
N PHE A 397 -42.82 4.88 24.07
CA PHE A 397 -41.63 5.74 24.26
C PHE A 397 -41.79 7.07 23.50
N LYS A 398 -42.22 7.06 22.23
CA LYS A 398 -42.43 8.26 21.42
C LYS A 398 -43.48 9.19 22.03
N GLU A 399 -44.62 8.67 22.44
CA GLU A 399 -45.67 9.47 23.08
C GLU A 399 -45.18 10.09 24.37
N GLY A 400 -44.54 9.33 25.24
CA GLY A 400 -43.93 9.83 26.48
C GLY A 400 -42.87 10.93 26.19
N PHE A 401 -42.06 10.72 25.15
CA PHE A 401 -41.04 11.69 24.73
C PHE A 401 -41.68 13.05 24.28
N VAL A 402 -42.71 12.99 23.45
CA VAL A 402 -43.41 14.20 22.97
C VAL A 402 -44.05 14.96 24.14
N LEU A 403 -44.80 14.28 25.00
CA LEU A 403 -45.41 14.89 26.16
C LEU A 403 -44.39 15.51 27.12
N TYR A 404 -43.26 14.83 27.33
CA TYR A 404 -42.18 15.35 28.17
C TYR A 404 -41.60 16.66 27.60
N HIS A 405 -41.41 16.77 26.29
CA HIS A 405 -40.90 17.99 25.65
C HIS A 405 -41.98 19.07 25.45
N CYS A 406 -43.24 18.75 25.75
CA CYS A 406 -44.31 19.73 25.89
C CYS A 406 -44.53 20.15 27.35
N ASP A 407 -43.62 19.84 28.26
CA ASP A 407 -43.69 20.08 29.73
C ASP A 407 -44.86 19.37 30.43
N GLU A 408 -45.51 18.41 29.76
CA GLU A 408 -46.63 17.63 30.30
C GLU A 408 -46.14 16.39 31.06
N PHE A 409 -45.34 16.59 32.10
CA PHE A 409 -44.64 15.54 32.84
C PHE A 409 -45.59 14.55 33.52
N ASN A 410 -46.80 15.01 33.92
CA ASN A 410 -47.81 14.15 34.53
C ASN A 410 -48.33 13.10 33.52
N ASP A 411 -48.53 13.51 32.28
CA ASP A 411 -49.08 12.67 31.23
C ASP A 411 -48.01 11.86 30.55
N ALA A 412 -46.75 12.36 30.48
CA ALA A 412 -45.58 11.64 29.98
C ALA A 412 -45.20 10.41 30.84
N ARG A 413 -45.30 10.55 32.16
CA ARG A 413 -44.87 9.54 33.14
C ARG A 413 -45.51 8.16 32.93
N PRO A 414 -46.84 7.98 32.74
CA PRO A 414 -47.47 6.67 32.55
C PRO A 414 -46.93 5.94 31.32
N PHE A 415 -46.52 6.67 30.28
CA PHE A 415 -45.95 6.06 29.06
C PHE A 415 -44.58 5.45 29.34
N PHE A 416 -43.70 6.14 30.05
CA PHE A 416 -42.40 5.56 30.44
C PHE A 416 -42.59 4.39 31.45
N GLU A 417 -43.58 4.43 32.32
CA GLU A 417 -43.93 3.29 33.19
C GLU A 417 -44.35 2.06 32.38
N LYS A 418 -45.15 2.24 31.30
CA LYS A 418 -45.54 1.16 30.37
C LYS A 418 -44.33 0.59 29.65
N VAL A 419 -43.39 1.45 29.18
CA VAL A 419 -42.12 0.99 28.59
C VAL A 419 -41.38 0.08 29.56
N LEU A 420 -41.25 0.49 30.83
CA LEU A 420 -40.53 -0.25 31.87
C LEU A 420 -41.26 -1.51 32.36
N GLN A 421 -42.56 -1.61 32.17
CA GLN A 421 -43.31 -2.87 32.44
C GLN A 421 -42.87 -3.97 31.47
N VAL A 422 -42.60 -3.63 30.21
CA VAL A 422 -42.17 -4.56 29.15
C VAL A 422 -40.63 -4.70 29.14
N ASN A 423 -39.90 -3.58 29.13
CA ASN A 423 -38.44 -3.54 29.12
C ASN A 423 -37.89 -2.88 30.39
N LYS A 424 -37.76 -3.64 31.45
CA LYS A 424 -37.29 -3.13 32.77
C LYS A 424 -35.91 -2.51 32.74
N ASN A 425 -35.08 -2.93 31.78
CA ASN A 425 -33.68 -2.51 31.66
C ASN A 425 -33.47 -1.33 30.67
N ASP A 426 -34.55 -0.74 30.13
CA ASP A 426 -34.46 0.43 29.29
C ASP A 426 -34.00 1.63 30.10
N LYS A 427 -32.71 1.93 30.04
CA LYS A 427 -32.11 3.00 30.83
C LYS A 427 -32.62 4.38 30.40
N VAL A 428 -32.94 4.57 29.14
CA VAL A 428 -33.47 5.85 28.62
C VAL A 428 -34.85 6.11 29.25
N ALA A 429 -35.73 5.12 29.25
CA ALA A 429 -37.04 5.22 29.90
C ALA A 429 -36.93 5.45 31.42
N GLN A 430 -35.95 4.80 32.08
CA GLN A 430 -35.67 5.05 33.51
C GLN A 430 -35.26 6.50 33.76
N ILE A 431 -34.42 7.07 32.89
CA ILE A 431 -33.99 8.47 32.97
C ILE A 431 -35.19 9.39 32.87
N TYR A 432 -36.02 9.22 31.83
CA TYR A 432 -37.23 10.05 31.66
C TYR A 432 -38.19 9.91 32.80
N LEU A 433 -38.41 8.71 33.32
CA LEU A 433 -39.26 8.50 34.50
C LEU A 433 -38.74 9.24 35.73
N LYS A 434 -37.43 9.27 35.96
CA LYS A 434 -36.84 10.02 37.06
C LYS A 434 -37.00 11.53 36.83
N ARG A 435 -36.77 12.01 35.61
CA ARG A 435 -36.94 13.45 35.24
C ARG A 435 -38.40 13.91 35.45
N CYS A 436 -39.40 13.11 34.99
CA CYS A 436 -40.82 13.41 35.20
C CYS A 436 -41.12 13.54 36.67
N LYS A 437 -40.71 12.55 37.51
CA LYS A 437 -40.93 12.62 38.97
C LYS A 437 -40.25 13.82 39.62
N TYR A 438 -39.08 14.19 39.15
CA TYR A 438 -38.37 15.37 39.68
C TYR A 438 -39.11 16.68 39.33
N PHE A 439 -39.51 16.89 38.07
CA PHE A 439 -40.22 18.10 37.65
C PHE A 439 -41.63 18.19 38.20
N GLN A 440 -42.31 17.06 38.38
CA GLN A 440 -43.58 17.02 39.13
C GLN A 440 -43.47 17.55 40.56
N LYS A 441 -42.31 17.31 41.21
CA LYS A 441 -42.11 17.69 42.61
C LYS A 441 -41.52 19.09 42.76
N TYR A 442 -40.61 19.52 41.88
CA TYR A 442 -39.80 20.71 42.07
C TYR A 442 -40.07 21.80 41.04
N GLY A 443 -40.86 21.51 39.97
CA GLY A 443 -41.04 22.39 38.85
C GLY A 443 -39.84 22.43 37.92
N VAL A 444 -39.96 23.14 36.79
CA VAL A 444 -38.90 23.38 35.80
C VAL A 444 -38.10 24.60 36.23
N SER A 445 -36.77 24.49 36.31
CA SER A 445 -35.87 25.64 36.53
C SER A 445 -35.37 26.17 35.20
N ASP A 446 -35.01 27.46 35.11
CA ASP A 446 -34.53 28.10 33.85
C ASP A 446 -33.29 27.46 33.25
N ASP A 447 -32.51 26.68 34.02
CA ASP A 447 -31.27 25.99 33.58
C ASP A 447 -31.43 24.49 33.23
N TRP A 448 -32.68 23.97 33.22
CA TRP A 448 -32.91 22.52 33.07
C TRP A 448 -32.50 21.93 31.69
N GLU A 449 -32.41 22.79 30.67
CA GLU A 449 -31.99 22.38 29.32
C GLU A 449 -30.48 22.01 29.23
N ASN A 450 -29.72 22.30 30.30
CA ASN A 450 -28.29 22.01 30.29
C ASN A 450 -28.05 20.53 30.71
N ILE A 451 -27.27 19.78 29.90
CA ILE A 451 -26.88 18.39 30.22
C ILE A 451 -26.30 18.26 31.63
N GLU A 452 -25.51 19.23 32.09
CA GLU A 452 -24.93 19.23 33.44
C GLU A 452 -25.99 19.31 34.53
N ALA A 453 -27.08 20.05 34.32
CA ALA A 453 -28.21 20.10 35.21
C ALA A 453 -29.02 18.81 35.20
N LEU A 454 -29.22 18.22 33.99
CA LEU A 454 -29.87 16.92 33.81
C LEU A 454 -29.11 15.79 34.48
N LEU A 455 -27.75 15.85 34.46
CA LEU A 455 -26.89 14.86 35.14
C LEU A 455 -27.02 14.88 36.66
N ARG A 456 -27.34 16.04 37.25
CA ARG A 456 -27.58 16.17 38.71
C ARG A 456 -28.88 15.50 39.17
N ILE A 457 -29.81 15.26 38.23
CA ILE A 457 -31.08 14.59 38.48
C ILE A 457 -30.94 13.05 38.36
N LEU A 458 -29.89 12.55 37.69
CA LEU A 458 -29.60 11.13 37.51
C LEU A 458 -28.81 10.57 38.65
#